data_baac3bb06493839d9c27ba6b0c02d42a
#
_entry.id   baac3bb06493839d9c27ba6b0c02d42a
#
_cell.length_a   1.000
_cell.length_b   1.000
_cell.length_c   1.000
_cell.angle_alpha   90.00
_cell.angle_beta   90.00
_cell.angle_gamma   90.00
#
_symmetry.space_group_name_H-M   'P 1'
#
loop_
_entity.id
_entity.type
_entity.pdbx_description
1 polymer ?
#
loop_
_entity_poly.entity_id
_entity_poly.type
_entity_poly.pdbx_seq_one_letter_code
_entity_poly.pdbx_strand_id
1 'polypeptide(L)'
;MKEKYDVPIASESEFVEYMLSQMAAFGLPCTQQQAKDFYVYYARMIETNKYLNLTGITDMKEVVVKHMIDSLSCYDPKIIKSGSSIIDVGTGAGFPGIPLAIYDRTLHVTLFDSLKKRLTFLESVIDELQLTNCKTLHGRAEDLSHQDYRESFDIAISRAVARLPILLEWTVPYVKQGGYVIALKGAIYEEEVGESDKALSTLKASIEDVRTVTLPTLDDKRAIVYIKKTGKTPKQYPRKPKEIKDKPL
;
A
#
# COMPACT_ATOMS: atom_id res chain seq x y z
N MET A 1 -14.48 -26.46 -2.09
CA MET A 1 -13.72 -25.18 -1.89
C MET A 1 -13.12 -24.61 -3.18
N LYS A 2 -13.26 -25.25 -4.36
CA LYS A 2 -12.74 -24.75 -5.65
C LYS A 2 -13.63 -23.71 -6.34
N GLU A 3 -14.92 -23.69 -6.10
CA GLU A 3 -15.89 -22.83 -6.84
C GLU A 3 -15.90 -21.34 -6.43
N LYS A 4 -15.37 -20.99 -5.26
CA LYS A 4 -15.46 -19.61 -4.73
C LYS A 4 -14.58 -18.58 -5.47
N TYR A 5 -13.59 -19.05 -6.21
CA TYR A 5 -12.58 -18.19 -6.89
C TYR A 5 -12.47 -18.43 -8.39
N ASP A 6 -13.35 -19.22 -8.97
CA ASP A 6 -13.39 -19.43 -10.45
C ASP A 6 -14.27 -18.34 -11.09
N VAL A 7 -13.79 -17.10 -10.97
CA VAL A 7 -14.44 -15.92 -11.55
C VAL A 7 -13.84 -15.69 -12.94
N PRO A 8 -14.68 -15.46 -13.96
CA PRO A 8 -14.18 -15.14 -15.30
C PRO A 8 -13.40 -13.83 -15.27
N ILE A 9 -12.28 -13.79 -15.99
CA ILE A 9 -11.50 -12.58 -16.19
C ILE A 9 -12.24 -11.72 -17.21
N ALA A 10 -12.49 -10.45 -16.89
CA ALA A 10 -13.09 -9.51 -17.83
C ALA A 10 -12.20 -9.30 -19.08
N SER A 11 -12.77 -8.87 -20.20
CA SER A 11 -11.98 -8.52 -21.37
C SER A 11 -11.10 -7.29 -21.13
N GLU A 12 -9.97 -7.19 -21.82
CA GLU A 12 -9.08 -6.02 -21.74
C GLU A 12 -9.84 -4.73 -22.06
N SER A 13 -10.65 -4.75 -23.13
CA SER A 13 -11.39 -3.55 -23.56
C SER A 13 -12.36 -3.05 -22.49
N GLU A 14 -13.13 -3.96 -21.87
CA GLU A 14 -14.08 -3.61 -20.81
C GLU A 14 -13.37 -3.06 -19.57
N PHE A 15 -12.29 -3.71 -19.14
CA PHE A 15 -11.50 -3.25 -18.00
C PHE A 15 -10.88 -1.88 -18.26
N VAL A 16 -10.24 -1.69 -19.41
CA VAL A 16 -9.53 -0.45 -19.76
C VAL A 16 -10.52 0.71 -19.84
N GLU A 17 -11.66 0.53 -20.50
CA GLU A 17 -12.71 1.55 -20.58
C GLU A 17 -13.22 1.94 -19.21
N TYR A 18 -13.52 0.96 -18.36
CA TYR A 18 -13.99 1.21 -17.00
C TYR A 18 -12.92 1.88 -16.14
N MET A 19 -11.66 1.41 -16.19
CA MET A 19 -10.54 2.00 -15.45
C MET A 19 -10.34 3.48 -15.80
N LEU A 20 -10.32 3.82 -17.10
CA LEU A 20 -10.17 5.21 -17.54
C LEU A 20 -11.34 6.09 -17.07
N SER A 21 -12.57 5.57 -17.15
CA SER A 21 -13.75 6.31 -16.69
C SER A 21 -13.71 6.60 -15.18
N GLN A 22 -13.32 5.61 -14.39
CA GLN A 22 -13.25 5.77 -12.93
C GLN A 22 -12.06 6.63 -12.49
N MET A 23 -10.92 6.56 -13.18
CA MET A 23 -9.78 7.45 -12.92
C MET A 23 -10.14 8.90 -13.21
N ALA A 24 -10.84 9.15 -14.33
CA ALA A 24 -11.34 10.49 -14.66
C ALA A 24 -12.36 11.00 -13.61
N ALA A 25 -13.29 10.15 -13.18
CA ALA A 25 -14.25 10.49 -12.12
C ALA A 25 -13.57 10.80 -10.78
N PHE A 26 -12.46 10.11 -10.47
CA PHE A 26 -11.65 10.38 -9.27
C PHE A 26 -10.75 11.62 -9.41
N GLY A 27 -10.57 12.14 -10.61
CA GLY A 27 -9.74 13.33 -10.88
C GLY A 27 -8.25 13.03 -11.02
N LEU A 28 -7.86 11.78 -11.25
CA LEU A 28 -6.48 11.39 -11.57
C LEU A 28 -6.34 11.11 -13.08
N PRO A 29 -5.37 11.72 -13.76
CA PRO A 29 -5.11 11.40 -15.16
C PRO A 29 -4.59 9.96 -15.28
N CYS A 30 -5.06 9.25 -16.30
CA CYS A 30 -4.62 7.89 -16.60
C CYS A 30 -4.45 7.72 -18.10
N THR A 31 -3.29 7.28 -18.53
CA THR A 31 -3.04 7.00 -19.97
C THR A 31 -3.61 5.64 -20.35
N GLN A 32 -3.84 5.44 -21.64
CA GLN A 32 -4.27 4.15 -22.19
C GLN A 32 -3.30 3.02 -21.83
N GLN A 33 -2.00 3.30 -21.84
CA GLN A 33 -0.98 2.31 -21.49
C GLN A 33 -1.03 1.94 -20.00
N GLN A 34 -1.17 2.91 -19.11
CA GLN A 34 -1.34 2.63 -17.69
C GLN A 34 -2.59 1.78 -17.43
N ALA A 35 -3.72 2.08 -18.09
CA ALA A 35 -4.93 1.27 -17.95
C ALA A 35 -4.74 -0.18 -18.45
N LYS A 36 -3.96 -0.40 -19.51
CA LYS A 36 -3.55 -1.75 -19.97
C LYS A 36 -2.64 -2.43 -18.97
N ASP A 37 -1.67 -1.73 -18.39
CA ASP A 37 -0.79 -2.28 -17.35
C ASP A 37 -1.61 -2.71 -16.11
N PHE A 38 -2.60 -1.92 -15.71
CA PHE A 38 -3.55 -2.29 -14.65
C PHE A 38 -4.39 -3.53 -15.02
N TYR A 39 -4.79 -3.68 -16.29
CA TYR A 39 -5.48 -4.88 -16.75
C TYR A 39 -4.61 -6.13 -16.62
N VAL A 40 -3.36 -6.08 -17.07
CA VAL A 40 -2.42 -7.21 -16.94
C VAL A 40 -2.27 -7.61 -15.48
N TYR A 41 -2.10 -6.64 -14.58
CA TYR A 41 -2.03 -6.89 -13.14
C TYR A 41 -3.32 -7.52 -12.60
N TYR A 42 -4.48 -6.98 -12.97
CA TYR A 42 -5.79 -7.54 -12.61
C TYR A 42 -5.94 -8.99 -13.07
N ALA A 43 -5.70 -9.26 -14.35
CA ALA A 43 -5.85 -10.59 -14.93
C ALA A 43 -4.93 -11.62 -14.23
N ARG A 44 -3.68 -11.25 -14.00
CA ARG A 44 -2.71 -12.09 -13.29
C ARG A 44 -3.13 -12.32 -11.83
N MET A 45 -3.66 -11.31 -11.15
CA MET A 45 -4.16 -11.44 -9.78
C MET A 45 -5.34 -12.39 -9.69
N ILE A 46 -6.35 -12.27 -10.57
CA ILE A 46 -7.53 -13.14 -10.59
C ILE A 46 -7.13 -14.59 -10.91
N GLU A 47 -6.23 -14.80 -11.89
CA GLU A 47 -5.72 -16.13 -12.22
C GLU A 47 -5.01 -16.78 -11.02
N THR A 48 -4.13 -16.04 -10.38
CA THR A 48 -3.37 -16.54 -9.22
C THR A 48 -4.27 -16.76 -7.99
N ASN A 49 -5.31 -15.94 -7.84
CA ASN A 49 -6.25 -16.02 -6.71
C ASN A 49 -7.01 -17.36 -6.65
N LYS A 50 -7.08 -18.10 -7.77
CA LYS A 50 -7.69 -19.45 -7.82
C LYS A 50 -6.98 -20.46 -6.89
N TYR A 51 -5.70 -20.28 -6.62
CA TYR A 51 -4.89 -21.19 -5.79
C TYR A 51 -4.09 -20.49 -4.66
N LEU A 52 -3.86 -19.18 -4.75
CA LEU A 52 -3.19 -18.41 -3.71
C LEU A 52 -4.14 -17.29 -3.25
N ASN A 53 -4.75 -17.44 -2.08
CA ASN A 53 -5.70 -16.47 -1.54
C ASN A 53 -5.05 -15.08 -1.39
N LEU A 54 -5.15 -14.26 -2.45
CA LEU A 54 -4.58 -12.91 -2.55
C LEU A 54 -5.60 -11.85 -2.11
N THR A 55 -6.86 -11.99 -2.55
CA THR A 55 -7.93 -11.05 -2.27
C THR A 55 -9.30 -11.73 -2.21
N GLY A 56 -10.19 -11.17 -1.40
CA GLY A 56 -11.61 -11.55 -1.41
C GLY A 56 -12.44 -10.80 -2.45
N ILE A 57 -11.88 -9.76 -3.09
CA ILE A 57 -12.57 -8.93 -4.09
C ILE A 57 -12.12 -9.42 -5.47
N THR A 58 -13.04 -9.97 -6.25
CA THR A 58 -12.76 -10.56 -7.56
C THR A 58 -13.60 -9.98 -8.69
N ASP A 59 -14.70 -9.29 -8.38
CA ASP A 59 -15.46 -8.54 -9.38
C ASP A 59 -14.60 -7.42 -9.98
N MET A 60 -14.57 -7.33 -11.28
CA MET A 60 -13.71 -6.39 -12.03
C MET A 60 -13.93 -4.94 -11.60
N LYS A 61 -15.19 -4.51 -11.49
CA LYS A 61 -15.52 -3.12 -11.14
C LYS A 61 -15.12 -2.80 -9.71
N GLU A 62 -15.34 -3.76 -8.78
CA GLU A 62 -14.89 -3.62 -7.41
C GLU A 62 -13.36 -3.58 -7.31
N VAL A 63 -12.63 -4.41 -8.07
CA VAL A 63 -11.16 -4.41 -8.10
C VAL A 63 -10.64 -3.05 -8.57
N VAL A 64 -11.20 -2.50 -9.66
CA VAL A 64 -10.80 -1.16 -10.15
C VAL A 64 -10.97 -0.11 -9.06
N VAL A 65 -12.13 -0.06 -8.40
CA VAL A 65 -12.41 1.01 -7.43
C VAL A 65 -11.76 0.75 -6.08
N LYS A 66 -11.99 -0.45 -5.50
CA LYS A 66 -11.56 -0.77 -4.12
C LYS A 66 -10.09 -1.18 -4.00
N HIS A 67 -9.43 -1.51 -5.13
CA HIS A 67 -8.01 -1.85 -5.13
C HIS A 67 -7.16 -0.84 -5.87
N MET A 68 -7.42 -0.57 -7.17
CA MET A 68 -6.55 0.28 -7.99
C MET A 68 -6.69 1.76 -7.56
N ILE A 69 -7.90 2.31 -7.62
CA ILE A 69 -8.13 3.74 -7.31
C ILE A 69 -7.93 4.01 -5.82
N ASP A 70 -8.40 3.13 -4.94
CA ASP A 70 -8.14 3.24 -3.50
C ASP A 70 -6.63 3.32 -3.20
N SER A 71 -5.82 2.51 -3.89
CA SER A 71 -4.36 2.56 -3.75
C SER A 71 -3.76 3.88 -4.22
N LEU A 72 -4.30 4.46 -5.30
CA LEU A 72 -3.82 5.73 -5.85
C LEU A 72 -4.37 6.95 -5.11
N SER A 73 -5.37 6.78 -4.24
CA SER A 73 -5.96 7.87 -3.47
C SER A 73 -4.98 8.60 -2.55
N CYS A 74 -3.89 7.94 -2.20
CA CYS A 74 -2.80 8.51 -1.39
C CYS A 74 -1.75 9.28 -2.21
N TYR A 75 -1.84 9.27 -3.55
CA TYR A 75 -0.84 9.92 -4.40
C TYR A 75 -1.00 11.44 -4.34
N ASP A 76 -0.01 12.08 -3.72
CA ASP A 76 0.12 13.54 -3.66
C ASP A 76 1.53 13.92 -4.11
N PRO A 77 1.71 14.59 -5.26
CA PRO A 77 3.03 14.96 -5.78
C PRO A 77 3.78 15.97 -4.89
N LYS A 78 3.12 16.60 -3.93
CA LYS A 78 3.78 17.45 -2.91
C LYS A 78 4.52 16.60 -1.87
N ILE A 79 4.06 15.40 -1.61
CA ILE A 79 4.62 14.46 -0.62
C ILE A 79 5.39 13.34 -1.35
N ILE A 80 4.76 12.69 -2.32
CA ILE A 80 5.36 11.63 -3.15
C ILE A 80 6.03 12.29 -4.36
N LYS A 81 7.32 12.61 -4.21
CA LYS A 81 8.10 13.28 -5.26
C LYS A 81 8.68 12.28 -6.24
N SER A 82 8.91 12.73 -7.49
CA SER A 82 9.68 11.95 -8.47
C SER A 82 11.00 11.46 -7.87
N GLY A 83 11.30 10.18 -8.07
CA GLY A 83 12.50 9.53 -7.51
C GLY A 83 12.38 9.11 -6.05
N SER A 84 11.23 9.33 -5.38
CA SER A 84 11.06 8.89 -3.99
C SER A 84 11.23 7.39 -3.83
N SER A 85 11.98 6.98 -2.80
CA SER A 85 12.09 5.60 -2.37
C SER A 85 10.94 5.25 -1.42
N ILE A 86 10.12 4.27 -1.80
CA ILE A 86 8.91 3.86 -1.07
C ILE A 86 9.05 2.41 -0.63
N ILE A 87 8.71 2.12 0.64
CA ILE A 87 8.49 0.76 1.12
C ILE A 87 7.02 0.54 1.42
N ASP A 88 6.41 -0.46 0.76
CA ASP A 88 5.02 -0.88 1.01
C ASP A 88 5.01 -2.02 2.03
N VAL A 89 4.73 -1.69 3.28
CA VAL A 89 4.82 -2.62 4.42
C VAL A 89 3.55 -3.45 4.56
N GLY A 90 3.70 -4.77 4.36
CA GLY A 90 2.57 -5.69 4.33
C GLY A 90 1.79 -5.59 3.02
N THR A 91 2.51 -5.52 1.92
CA THR A 91 1.96 -5.26 0.57
C THR A 91 0.88 -6.24 0.12
N GLY A 92 0.86 -7.46 0.66
CA GLY A 92 -0.13 -8.48 0.33
C GLY A 92 -0.14 -8.86 -1.15
N ALA A 93 -1.24 -8.60 -1.83
CA ALA A 93 -1.34 -8.79 -3.28
C ALA A 93 -0.67 -7.66 -4.10
N GLY A 94 0.03 -6.70 -3.44
CA GLY A 94 0.73 -5.60 -4.10
C GLY A 94 0.07 -4.23 -3.89
N PHE A 95 -0.79 -4.09 -2.90
CA PHE A 95 -1.54 -2.85 -2.67
C PHE A 95 -1.06 -2.10 -1.42
N PRO A 96 -0.71 -0.80 -1.54
CA PRO A 96 -0.87 0.06 -2.72
C PRO A 96 0.35 0.11 -3.66
N GLY A 97 1.42 -0.66 -3.42
CA GLY A 97 2.71 -0.50 -4.06
C GLY A 97 2.71 -0.72 -5.59
N ILE A 98 2.09 -1.79 -6.12
CA ILE A 98 2.03 -2.04 -7.57
C ILE A 98 1.24 -0.95 -8.31
N PRO A 99 0.03 -0.52 -7.85
CA PRO A 99 -0.64 0.62 -8.45
C PRO A 99 0.21 1.89 -8.53
N LEU A 100 0.95 2.22 -7.47
CA LEU A 100 1.85 3.36 -7.47
C LEU A 100 3.01 3.20 -8.46
N ALA A 101 3.60 2.01 -8.54
CA ALA A 101 4.70 1.71 -9.47
C ALA A 101 4.26 1.76 -10.95
N ILE A 102 3.03 1.36 -11.26
CA ILE A 102 2.43 1.49 -12.60
C ILE A 102 2.15 2.96 -12.91
N TYR A 103 1.54 3.67 -11.95
CA TYR A 103 1.08 5.05 -12.15
C TYR A 103 2.23 6.04 -12.32
N ASP A 104 3.26 5.90 -11.51
CA ASP A 104 4.45 6.77 -11.57
C ASP A 104 5.73 5.93 -11.63
N ARG A 105 6.25 5.76 -12.86
CA ARG A 105 7.47 4.98 -13.13
C ARG A 105 8.76 5.64 -12.60
N THR A 106 8.69 6.85 -12.09
CA THR A 106 9.84 7.52 -11.46
C THR A 106 10.07 7.10 -10.01
N LEU A 107 9.07 6.51 -9.36
CA LEU A 107 9.16 6.04 -7.98
C LEU A 107 10.01 4.77 -7.88
N HIS A 108 10.69 4.58 -6.76
CA HIS A 108 11.41 3.35 -6.43
C HIS A 108 10.64 2.57 -5.35
N VAL A 109 9.83 1.60 -5.76
CA VAL A 109 8.92 0.88 -4.87
C VAL A 109 9.52 -0.44 -4.41
N THR A 110 9.55 -0.66 -3.08
CA THR A 110 9.92 -1.93 -2.46
C THR A 110 8.67 -2.56 -1.85
N LEU A 111 8.23 -3.69 -2.40
CA LEU A 111 7.08 -4.46 -1.94
C LEU A 111 7.52 -5.40 -0.83
N PHE A 112 7.09 -5.14 0.38
CA PHE A 112 7.55 -5.85 1.56
C PHE A 112 6.45 -6.70 2.20
N ASP A 113 6.68 -8.01 2.31
CA ASP A 113 5.75 -8.94 2.96
C ASP A 113 6.51 -10.09 3.65
N SER A 114 5.91 -10.64 4.69
CA SER A 114 6.44 -11.82 5.40
C SER A 114 6.10 -13.15 4.72
N LEU A 115 5.19 -13.16 3.76
CA LEU A 115 4.72 -14.36 3.05
C LEU A 115 5.39 -14.47 1.66
N LYS A 116 6.43 -15.30 1.57
CA LYS A 116 7.20 -15.50 0.33
C LYS A 116 6.33 -15.82 -0.89
N LYS A 117 5.26 -16.61 -0.73
CA LYS A 117 4.35 -16.96 -1.84
C LYS A 117 3.68 -15.73 -2.49
N ARG A 118 3.36 -14.70 -1.70
CA ARG A 118 2.83 -13.44 -2.22
C ARG A 118 3.87 -12.69 -3.02
N LEU A 119 5.11 -12.65 -2.52
CA LEU A 119 6.22 -12.00 -3.22
C LEU A 119 6.55 -12.69 -4.55
N THR A 120 6.52 -14.02 -4.60
CA THR A 120 6.69 -14.75 -5.87
C THR A 120 5.63 -14.38 -6.91
N PHE A 121 4.37 -14.19 -6.47
CA PHE A 121 3.33 -13.64 -7.35
C PHE A 121 3.70 -12.22 -7.82
N LEU A 122 4.12 -11.35 -6.91
CA LEU A 122 4.49 -9.96 -7.25
C LEU A 122 5.71 -9.89 -8.17
N GLU A 123 6.69 -10.77 -7.99
CA GLU A 123 7.82 -10.92 -8.91
C GLU A 123 7.35 -11.23 -10.33
N SER A 124 6.38 -12.14 -10.50
CA SER A 124 5.82 -12.43 -11.82
C SER A 124 5.09 -11.24 -12.46
N VAL A 125 4.43 -10.40 -11.65
CA VAL A 125 3.78 -9.15 -12.12
C VAL A 125 4.83 -8.12 -12.53
N ILE A 126 5.87 -7.95 -11.72
CA ILE A 126 6.99 -7.04 -11.99
C ILE A 126 7.66 -7.40 -13.31
N ASP A 127 7.97 -8.67 -13.52
CA ASP A 127 8.61 -9.17 -14.74
C ASP A 127 7.73 -8.98 -15.97
N GLU A 128 6.44 -9.34 -15.88
CA GLU A 128 5.49 -9.23 -17.00
C GLU A 128 5.25 -7.78 -17.42
N LEU A 129 5.12 -6.87 -16.45
CA LEU A 129 4.92 -5.44 -16.69
C LEU A 129 6.24 -4.66 -16.89
N GLN A 130 7.39 -5.34 -16.80
CA GLN A 130 8.71 -4.72 -16.84
C GLN A 130 8.84 -3.49 -15.91
N LEU A 131 8.39 -3.67 -14.65
CA LEU A 131 8.46 -2.65 -13.61
C LEU A 131 9.90 -2.52 -13.06
N THR A 132 10.80 -1.94 -13.83
CA THR A 132 12.22 -1.75 -13.43
C THR A 132 12.39 -0.88 -12.18
N ASN A 133 11.35 -0.14 -11.82
CA ASN A 133 11.25 0.73 -10.65
C ASN A 133 10.67 0.01 -9.40
N CYS A 134 10.43 -1.29 -9.47
CA CYS A 134 9.80 -2.06 -8.40
C CYS A 134 10.61 -3.31 -8.06
N LYS A 135 10.67 -3.66 -6.77
CA LYS A 135 11.33 -4.88 -6.29
C LYS A 135 10.61 -5.46 -5.07
N THR A 136 10.84 -6.73 -4.78
CA THR A 136 10.32 -7.40 -3.59
C THR A 136 11.33 -7.42 -2.45
N LEU A 137 10.84 -7.49 -1.22
CA LEU A 137 11.62 -7.68 0.00
C LEU A 137 10.90 -8.66 0.92
N HIS A 138 11.55 -9.76 1.28
CA HIS A 138 10.99 -10.77 2.16
C HIS A 138 11.50 -10.60 3.59
N GLY A 139 10.59 -10.59 4.57
CA GLY A 139 10.94 -10.55 5.98
C GLY A 139 9.79 -10.07 6.87
N ARG A 140 10.09 -9.86 8.13
CA ARG A 140 9.16 -9.24 9.08
C ARG A 140 9.53 -7.79 9.32
N ALA A 141 8.53 -6.93 9.47
CA ALA A 141 8.74 -5.48 9.62
C ALA A 141 9.58 -5.15 10.87
N GLU A 142 9.35 -5.87 11.97
CA GLU A 142 10.07 -5.69 13.20
C GLU A 142 11.55 -6.14 13.15
N ASP A 143 11.90 -7.05 12.25
CA ASP A 143 13.26 -7.58 12.16
C ASP A 143 14.15 -6.73 11.24
N LEU A 144 13.70 -6.45 10.02
CA LEU A 144 14.52 -5.78 9.01
C LEU A 144 14.76 -4.29 9.29
N SER A 145 13.89 -3.65 10.06
CA SER A 145 14.07 -2.25 10.47
C SER A 145 15.18 -2.03 11.51
N HIS A 146 15.74 -3.09 12.07
CA HIS A 146 16.95 -3.03 12.90
C HIS A 146 18.24 -3.21 12.10
N GLN A 147 18.15 -3.46 10.79
CA GLN A 147 19.25 -3.71 9.88
C GLN A 147 19.44 -2.56 8.89
N ASP A 148 19.94 -2.84 7.70
CA ASP A 148 20.29 -1.89 6.66
C ASP A 148 19.10 -1.06 6.12
N TYR A 149 17.86 -1.48 6.41
CA TYR A 149 16.65 -0.79 5.97
C TYR A 149 16.18 0.30 6.94
N ARG A 150 16.84 0.46 8.09
CA ARG A 150 16.47 1.49 9.07
C ARG A 150 16.72 2.88 8.52
N GLU A 151 15.70 3.74 8.60
CA GLU A 151 15.77 5.14 8.15
C GLU A 151 16.31 5.30 6.73
N SER A 152 15.97 4.36 5.83
CA SER A 152 16.51 4.29 4.46
C SER A 152 15.53 4.70 3.37
N PHE A 153 14.23 4.80 3.68
CA PHE A 153 13.19 5.17 2.72
C PHE A 153 12.69 6.59 2.94
N ASP A 154 12.29 7.25 1.86
CA ASP A 154 11.63 8.55 1.92
C ASP A 154 10.19 8.41 2.43
N ILE A 155 9.53 7.29 2.06
CA ILE A 155 8.15 7.01 2.40
C ILE A 155 8.00 5.53 2.81
N ALA A 156 7.26 5.28 3.90
CA ALA A 156 6.67 3.98 4.18
C ALA A 156 5.14 4.08 3.97
N ILE A 157 4.59 3.16 3.20
CA ILE A 157 3.16 3.14 2.91
C ILE A 157 2.56 1.81 3.35
N SER A 158 1.29 1.80 3.76
CA SER A 158 0.60 0.57 4.12
C SER A 158 -0.90 0.71 4.04
N ARG A 159 -1.58 -0.41 3.71
CA ARG A 159 -3.03 -0.53 3.64
C ARG A 159 -3.52 -1.82 4.32
N ALA A 160 -4.51 -1.69 5.20
CA ALA A 160 -5.24 -2.84 5.78
C ALA A 160 -4.37 -3.88 6.53
N VAL A 161 -3.27 -3.44 7.18
CA VAL A 161 -2.32 -4.33 7.87
C VAL A 161 -2.60 -4.41 9.37
N ALA A 162 -2.75 -3.27 10.04
CA ALA A 162 -2.97 -3.20 11.48
C ALA A 162 -3.62 -1.85 11.89
N ARG A 163 -4.07 -1.74 13.15
CA ARG A 163 -4.46 -0.46 13.75
C ARG A 163 -3.27 0.51 13.74
N LEU A 164 -3.56 1.80 13.67
CA LEU A 164 -2.52 2.82 13.45
C LEU A 164 -1.40 2.82 14.50
N PRO A 165 -1.63 2.67 15.82
CA PRO A 165 -0.54 2.61 16.81
C PRO A 165 0.45 1.47 16.53
N ILE A 166 -0.05 0.28 16.17
CA ILE A 166 0.77 -0.88 15.81
C ILE A 166 1.51 -0.62 14.47
N LEU A 167 0.79 -0.11 13.48
CA LEU A 167 1.33 0.17 12.16
C LEU A 167 2.48 1.18 12.23
N LEU A 168 2.37 2.21 13.06
CA LEU A 168 3.43 3.20 13.26
C LEU A 168 4.72 2.56 13.76
N GLU A 169 4.64 1.60 14.68
CA GLU A 169 5.83 0.90 15.18
C GLU A 169 6.50 0.03 14.11
N TRP A 170 5.72 -0.48 13.14
CA TRP A 170 6.24 -1.25 12.00
C TRP A 170 6.78 -0.40 10.86
N THR A 171 6.34 0.85 10.73
CA THR A 171 6.62 1.69 9.54
C THR A 171 7.58 2.85 9.80
N VAL A 172 7.41 3.57 10.92
CA VAL A 172 8.24 4.75 11.23
C VAL A 172 9.74 4.46 11.25
N PRO A 173 10.21 3.28 11.77
CA PRO A 173 11.65 2.98 11.79
C PRO A 173 12.30 2.86 10.41
N TYR A 174 11.54 2.61 9.34
CA TYR A 174 12.05 2.54 7.96
C TYR A 174 12.26 3.92 7.33
N VAL A 175 11.55 4.93 7.82
CA VAL A 175 11.49 6.25 7.18
C VAL A 175 12.65 7.13 7.63
N LYS A 176 13.27 7.84 6.69
CA LYS A 176 14.26 8.89 6.96
C LYS A 176 13.64 10.02 7.77
N GLN A 177 14.44 10.73 8.56
CA GLN A 177 13.99 11.97 9.20
C GLN A 177 13.52 12.97 8.13
N GLY A 178 12.35 13.56 8.32
CA GLY A 178 11.70 14.44 7.36
C GLY A 178 10.84 13.74 6.30
N GLY A 179 10.95 12.39 6.21
CA GLY A 179 10.08 11.58 5.35
C GLY A 179 8.72 11.29 5.96
N TYR A 180 7.93 10.42 5.31
CA TYR A 180 6.52 10.21 5.65
C TYR A 180 6.17 8.74 5.84
N VAL A 181 5.26 8.48 6.78
CA VAL A 181 4.41 7.28 6.74
C VAL A 181 3.06 7.70 6.16
N ILE A 182 2.57 6.93 5.18
CA ILE A 182 1.27 7.13 4.56
C ILE A 182 0.41 5.91 4.86
N ALA A 183 -0.63 6.08 5.67
CA ALA A 183 -1.51 5.00 6.08
C ALA A 183 -2.89 5.15 5.43
N LEU A 184 -3.27 4.17 4.58
CA LEU A 184 -4.61 4.08 4.01
C LEU A 184 -5.52 3.37 5.01
N LYS A 185 -6.53 4.08 5.49
CA LYS A 185 -7.40 3.67 6.58
C LYS A 185 -8.87 3.61 6.17
N GLY A 186 -9.60 2.66 6.79
CA GLY A 186 -11.05 2.50 6.64
C GLY A 186 -11.85 3.32 7.65
N ALA A 187 -13.11 2.95 7.84
CA ALA A 187 -14.14 3.70 8.56
C ALA A 187 -13.81 4.14 10.00
N ILE A 188 -12.93 3.40 10.68
CA ILE A 188 -12.58 3.66 12.09
C ILE A 188 -11.30 4.53 12.25
N TYR A 189 -10.87 5.22 11.19
CA TYR A 189 -9.63 5.98 11.20
C TYR A 189 -9.57 7.06 12.29
N GLU A 190 -10.70 7.69 12.63
CA GLU A 190 -10.77 8.73 13.65
C GLU A 190 -10.40 8.18 15.04
N GLU A 191 -10.92 7.00 15.38
CA GLU A 191 -10.58 6.29 16.61
C GLU A 191 -9.10 5.90 16.63
N GLU A 192 -8.60 5.32 15.54
CA GLU A 192 -7.19 4.92 15.42
C GLU A 192 -6.22 6.10 15.51
N VAL A 193 -6.58 7.25 14.95
CA VAL A 193 -5.83 8.49 15.06
C VAL A 193 -5.77 8.96 16.52
N GLY A 194 -6.93 8.99 17.20
CA GLY A 194 -7.02 9.38 18.60
C GLY A 194 -6.20 8.51 19.57
N GLU A 195 -6.02 7.22 19.23
CA GLU A 195 -5.21 6.28 20.02
C GLU A 195 -3.70 6.38 19.76
N SER A 196 -3.26 7.15 18.75
CA SER A 196 -1.88 7.11 18.25
C SER A 196 -0.91 8.08 18.92
N ASP A 197 -1.35 8.99 19.79
CA ASP A 197 -0.53 10.05 20.37
C ASP A 197 0.74 9.54 21.05
N LYS A 198 0.62 8.44 21.82
CA LYS A 198 1.75 7.83 22.50
C LYS A 198 2.74 7.21 21.51
N ALA A 199 2.25 6.52 20.47
CA ALA A 199 3.08 5.94 19.43
C ALA A 199 3.84 7.04 18.66
N LEU A 200 3.13 8.09 18.24
CA LEU A 200 3.70 9.23 17.53
C LEU A 200 4.84 9.91 18.32
N SER A 201 4.57 10.27 19.58
CA SER A 201 5.57 10.92 20.43
C SER A 201 6.79 10.04 20.69
N THR A 202 6.55 8.75 20.94
CA THR A 202 7.60 7.76 21.22
C THR A 202 8.49 7.52 20.00
N LEU A 203 7.89 7.38 18.82
CA LEU A 203 8.60 7.07 17.58
C LEU A 203 9.17 8.31 16.87
N LYS A 204 8.95 9.51 17.43
CA LYS A 204 9.38 10.80 16.86
C LYS A 204 8.73 11.08 15.51
N ALA A 205 7.41 11.01 15.50
CA ALA A 205 6.56 11.33 14.36
C ALA A 205 5.37 12.20 14.78
N SER A 206 4.74 12.86 13.83
CA SER A 206 3.53 13.66 14.03
C SER A 206 2.59 13.52 12.85
N ILE A 207 1.29 13.50 13.08
CA ILE A 207 0.31 13.61 11.99
C ILE A 207 0.42 15.00 11.40
N GLU A 208 0.63 15.07 10.08
CA GLU A 208 0.67 16.32 9.32
C GLU A 208 -0.68 16.61 8.68
N ASP A 209 -1.36 15.55 8.20
CA ASP A 209 -2.66 15.69 7.54
C ASP A 209 -3.48 14.41 7.64
N VAL A 210 -4.81 14.55 7.67
CA VAL A 210 -5.78 13.46 7.59
C VAL A 210 -6.81 13.82 6.53
N ARG A 211 -6.75 13.16 5.37
CA ARG A 211 -7.64 13.44 4.24
C ARG A 211 -8.69 12.36 4.10
N THR A 212 -9.94 12.75 4.19
CA THR A 212 -11.05 11.85 3.82
C THR A 212 -11.04 11.61 2.31
N VAL A 213 -11.36 10.38 1.93
CA VAL A 213 -11.39 9.96 0.53
C VAL A 213 -12.80 9.45 0.20
N THR A 214 -13.35 9.97 -0.88
CA THR A 214 -14.57 9.44 -1.52
C THR A 214 -14.16 8.77 -2.81
N LEU A 215 -14.33 7.45 -2.87
CA LEU A 215 -14.06 6.69 -4.09
C LEU A 215 -15.26 6.75 -5.03
N PRO A 216 -15.05 6.71 -6.36
CA PRO A 216 -16.16 6.62 -7.29
C PRO A 216 -17.05 5.42 -6.96
N THR A 217 -18.36 5.62 -7.02
CA THR A 217 -19.38 4.57 -6.78
C THR A 217 -19.45 3.98 -5.37
N LEU A 218 -18.72 4.52 -4.40
CA LEU A 218 -18.70 4.02 -3.01
C LEU A 218 -18.89 5.17 -2.00
N ASP A 219 -19.70 4.88 -0.97
CA ASP A 219 -19.95 5.80 0.15
C ASP A 219 -19.17 5.41 1.43
N ASP A 220 -18.24 4.46 1.32
CA ASP A 220 -17.47 3.98 2.46
C ASP A 220 -16.55 5.09 3.02
N LYS A 221 -16.58 5.30 4.34
CA LYS A 221 -15.63 6.20 5.00
C LYS A 221 -14.21 5.67 4.86
N ARG A 222 -13.33 6.50 4.29
CA ARG A 222 -11.91 6.22 4.12
C ARG A 222 -11.10 7.47 4.40
N ALA A 223 -9.87 7.28 4.86
CA ALA A 223 -8.94 8.39 5.02
C ALA A 223 -7.50 7.96 4.72
N ILE A 224 -6.73 8.92 4.25
CA ILE A 224 -5.27 8.81 4.16
C ILE A 224 -4.69 9.64 5.31
N VAL A 225 -3.93 8.98 6.17
CA VAL A 225 -3.21 9.64 7.26
C VAL A 225 -1.77 9.84 6.82
N TYR A 226 -1.35 11.10 6.72
CA TYR A 226 0.02 11.50 6.41
C TYR A 226 0.76 11.81 7.70
N ILE A 227 1.76 11.01 8.03
CA ILE A 227 2.53 11.11 9.26
C ILE A 227 3.97 11.47 8.91
N LYS A 228 4.44 12.60 9.40
CA LYS A 228 5.80 13.08 9.18
C LYS A 228 6.73 12.57 10.27
N LYS A 229 7.88 12.04 9.88
CA LYS A 229 8.94 11.67 10.81
C LYS A 229 9.74 12.90 11.21
N THR A 230 9.67 13.30 12.47
CA THR A 230 10.26 14.54 13.00
C THR A 230 11.66 14.35 13.60
N GLY A 231 12.02 13.10 13.96
CA GLY A 231 13.32 12.82 14.56
C GLY A 231 13.73 11.36 14.42
N LYS A 232 14.90 11.00 14.95
CA LYS A 232 15.40 9.61 14.95
C LYS A 232 14.53 8.74 15.85
N THR A 233 14.08 7.59 15.34
CA THR A 233 13.36 6.60 16.12
C THR A 233 14.31 5.97 17.14
N PRO A 234 13.95 5.89 18.46
CA PRO A 234 14.79 5.27 19.48
C PRO A 234 15.13 3.81 19.12
N LYS A 235 16.37 3.39 19.39
CA LYS A 235 16.92 2.11 18.92
C LYS A 235 16.16 0.87 19.39
N GLN A 236 15.44 0.94 20.52
CA GLN A 236 14.62 -0.17 21.02
C GLN A 236 13.36 -0.44 20.19
N TYR A 237 12.98 0.45 19.27
CA TYR A 237 11.82 0.27 18.42
C TYR A 237 12.23 -0.10 16.98
N PRO A 238 11.44 -0.98 16.35
CA PRO A 238 10.25 -1.65 16.86
C PRO A 238 10.60 -2.67 17.93
N ARG A 239 9.66 -2.91 18.83
CA ARG A 239 9.74 -3.98 19.85
C ARG A 239 9.49 -5.35 19.21
N LYS A 240 9.57 -6.41 20.00
CA LYS A 240 9.24 -7.77 19.55
C LYS A 240 7.75 -7.88 19.17
N PRO A 241 7.38 -8.72 18.18
CA PRO A 241 6.01 -8.84 17.69
C PRO A 241 4.96 -9.06 18.77
N LYS A 242 5.27 -9.89 19.78
CA LYS A 242 4.35 -10.16 20.89
C LYS A 242 4.11 -8.90 21.73
N GLU A 243 5.15 -8.14 22.03
CA GLU A 243 5.05 -6.93 22.85
C GLU A 243 4.22 -5.85 22.12
N ILE A 244 4.42 -5.70 20.81
CA ILE A 244 3.67 -4.75 19.98
C ILE A 244 2.18 -5.11 19.98
N LYS A 245 1.86 -6.42 19.86
CA LYS A 245 0.49 -6.89 19.79
C LYS A 245 -0.22 -6.83 21.14
N ASP A 246 0.46 -7.24 22.22
CA ASP A 246 -0.15 -7.35 23.55
C ASP A 246 -0.26 -5.98 24.24
N LYS A 247 0.63 -5.04 23.92
CA LYS A 247 0.67 -3.68 24.50
C LYS A 247 1.08 -2.67 23.43
N PRO A 248 0.19 -2.28 22.52
CA PRO A 248 0.46 -1.20 21.55
C PRO A 248 0.93 0.09 22.27
N LEU A 249 1.72 0.90 21.57
CA LEU A 249 2.21 2.19 22.11
C LEU A 249 1.07 3.16 22.38
#